data_b0855ddabbb7c6ea922fbdb5d16f2343
#
_entry.id   b0855ddabbb7c6ea922fbdb5d16f2343
#
_cell.length_a   1.000
_cell.length_b   1.000
_cell.length_c   1.000
_cell.angle_alpha   90.00
_cell.angle_beta   90.00
_cell.angle_gamma   90.00
#
_symmetry.space_group_name_H-M   'P 1'
#
loop_
_entity.id
_entity.type
_entity.pdbx_description
1 polymer ?
#
loop_
_entity_poly.entity_id
_entity_poly.type
_entity_poly.pdbx_seq_one_letter_code
_entity_poly.pdbx_strand_id
1 'polypeptide(L)'
;MRSHGPPRGYSLLELVFVASIGVTLTAVAVPQFLAGLDDWRASGAARYISARMQRARMEAVMRSAAVALKFVETPDGYSYTVYLDGNGNGVRSEEIQSGVDRRLNGPERLHDHFAGVEFGALPGLPPIDPGGTSPGADPIRLGVSGLATFTALGTSSSGTVYIRGRRDAQYAVRIFGDTGKVRIMRFEPRAGQWSPR
;
A
#
# COMPACT_ATOMS: atom_id res chain seq x y z
N MET A 1 -43.65 25.12 -46.81
CA MET A 1 -42.30 25.74 -46.81
C MET A 1 -41.96 26.13 -45.38
N ARG A 2 -41.00 25.43 -44.75
CA ARG A 2 -40.50 25.81 -43.41
C ARG A 2 -39.30 26.71 -43.65
N SER A 3 -39.40 28.00 -43.29
CA SER A 3 -38.28 28.93 -43.33
C SER A 3 -37.30 28.61 -42.20
N HIS A 4 -36.12 28.15 -42.51
CA HIS A 4 -35.00 28.05 -41.56
C HIS A 4 -34.45 29.46 -41.38
N GLY A 5 -34.64 30.02 -40.19
CA GLY A 5 -34.00 31.28 -39.83
C GLY A 5 -32.48 31.12 -39.83
N PRO A 6 -31.69 32.19 -40.05
CA PRO A 6 -30.26 32.12 -40.05
C PRO A 6 -29.71 31.63 -38.71
N PRO A 7 -28.62 30.79 -38.70
CA PRO A 7 -28.02 30.38 -37.48
C PRO A 7 -27.48 31.59 -36.68
N ARG A 8 -27.94 31.74 -35.43
CA ARG A 8 -27.46 32.78 -34.53
C ARG A 8 -26.03 32.45 -34.09
N GLY A 9 -25.09 33.30 -34.43
CA GLY A 9 -23.70 33.18 -33.93
C GLY A 9 -23.61 33.55 -32.45
N TYR A 10 -22.68 32.93 -31.74
CA TYR A 10 -22.41 33.28 -30.33
C TYR A 10 -21.74 34.65 -30.23
N SER A 11 -22.06 35.41 -29.19
CA SER A 11 -21.41 36.66 -28.88
C SER A 11 -20.05 36.41 -28.24
N LEU A 12 -19.08 37.29 -28.42
CA LEU A 12 -17.76 37.19 -27.78
C LEU A 12 -17.87 37.15 -26.24
N LEU A 13 -18.80 37.89 -25.68
CA LEU A 13 -19.09 37.90 -24.23
C LEU A 13 -19.59 36.55 -23.74
N GLU A 14 -20.44 35.86 -24.48
CA GLU A 14 -20.96 34.53 -24.16
C GLU A 14 -19.83 33.48 -24.19
N LEU A 15 -18.95 33.55 -25.17
CA LEU A 15 -17.78 32.71 -25.25
C LEU A 15 -16.83 32.91 -24.05
N VAL A 16 -16.54 34.15 -23.68
CA VAL A 16 -15.70 34.47 -22.52
C VAL A 16 -16.36 33.99 -21.22
N PHE A 17 -17.67 34.16 -21.08
CA PHE A 17 -18.41 33.71 -19.91
C PHE A 17 -18.38 32.18 -19.77
N VAL A 18 -18.67 31.44 -20.83
CA VAL A 18 -18.60 29.97 -20.84
C VAL A 18 -17.17 29.48 -20.58
N ALA A 19 -16.16 30.11 -21.16
CA ALA A 19 -14.77 29.75 -20.92
C ALA A 19 -14.36 29.99 -19.44
N SER A 20 -14.77 31.10 -18.84
CA SER A 20 -14.48 31.41 -17.44
C SER A 20 -15.10 30.41 -16.48
N ILE A 21 -16.35 29.99 -16.72
CA ILE A 21 -16.99 28.91 -15.96
C ILE A 21 -16.21 27.60 -16.11
N GLY A 22 -15.84 27.24 -17.34
CA GLY A 22 -15.08 26.02 -17.61
C GLY A 22 -13.74 25.98 -16.85
N VAL A 23 -12.98 27.08 -16.89
CA VAL A 23 -11.73 27.21 -16.14
C VAL A 23 -11.94 27.10 -14.64
N THR A 24 -12.95 27.76 -14.09
CA THR A 24 -13.25 27.73 -12.65
C THR A 24 -13.62 26.31 -12.19
N LEU A 25 -14.49 25.63 -12.92
CA LEU A 25 -14.88 24.25 -12.62
C LEU A 25 -13.68 23.30 -12.69
N THR A 26 -12.84 23.43 -13.72
CA THR A 26 -11.64 22.59 -13.90
C THR A 26 -10.64 22.83 -12.76
N ALA A 27 -10.43 24.06 -12.33
CA ALA A 27 -9.52 24.39 -11.24
C ALA A 27 -9.90 23.71 -9.91
N VAL A 28 -11.18 23.48 -9.68
CA VAL A 28 -11.66 22.78 -8.47
C VAL A 28 -11.71 21.26 -8.68
N ALA A 29 -12.17 20.79 -9.83
CA ALA A 29 -12.38 19.37 -10.09
C ALA A 29 -11.08 18.57 -10.22
N VAL A 30 -10.07 19.12 -10.90
CA VAL A 30 -8.80 18.40 -11.16
C VAL A 30 -8.06 18.02 -9.87
N PRO A 31 -7.84 18.91 -8.88
CA PRO A 31 -7.18 18.52 -7.64
C PRO A 31 -7.91 17.42 -6.86
N GLN A 32 -9.24 17.47 -6.82
CA GLN A 32 -10.06 16.48 -6.13
C GLN A 32 -9.99 15.11 -6.82
N PHE A 33 -10.04 15.09 -8.15
CA PHE A 33 -9.88 13.87 -8.92
C PHE A 33 -8.52 13.22 -8.70
N LEU A 34 -7.44 14.01 -8.71
CA LEU A 34 -6.08 13.52 -8.49
C LEU A 34 -5.89 12.97 -7.07
N ALA A 35 -6.50 13.58 -6.05
CA ALA A 35 -6.48 13.07 -4.68
C ALA A 35 -7.24 11.76 -4.56
N GLY A 36 -8.41 11.65 -5.20
CA GLY A 36 -9.20 10.42 -5.25
C GLY A 36 -8.44 9.27 -5.95
N LEU A 37 -7.74 9.57 -7.04
CA LEU A 37 -6.92 8.59 -7.76
C LEU A 37 -5.73 8.10 -6.91
N ASP A 38 -5.10 8.99 -6.16
CA ASP A 38 -4.01 8.65 -5.24
C ASP A 38 -4.50 7.71 -4.13
N ASP A 39 -5.62 8.04 -3.49
CA ASP A 39 -6.24 7.20 -2.45
C ASP A 39 -6.64 5.82 -3.00
N TRP A 40 -7.22 5.78 -4.19
CA TRP A 40 -7.61 4.52 -4.83
C TRP A 40 -6.40 3.62 -5.12
N ARG A 41 -5.29 4.17 -5.62
CA ARG A 41 -4.03 3.44 -5.87
C ARG A 41 -3.40 2.95 -4.58
N ALA A 42 -3.29 3.79 -3.56
CA ALA A 42 -2.72 3.41 -2.26
C ALA A 42 -3.57 2.33 -1.56
N SER A 43 -4.90 2.44 -1.63
CA SER A 43 -5.84 1.41 -1.14
C SER A 43 -5.66 0.09 -1.89
N GLY A 44 -5.52 0.14 -3.21
CA GLY A 44 -5.24 -1.03 -4.05
C GLY A 44 -3.94 -1.72 -3.66
N ALA A 45 -2.88 -0.96 -3.44
CA ALA A 45 -1.58 -1.47 -2.99
C ALA A 45 -1.65 -2.12 -1.61
N ALA A 46 -2.39 -1.52 -0.66
CA ALA A 46 -2.58 -2.10 0.66
C ALA A 46 -3.33 -3.44 0.60
N ARG A 47 -4.38 -3.54 -0.24
CA ARG A 47 -5.09 -4.81 -0.50
C ARG A 47 -4.18 -5.84 -1.16
N TYR A 48 -3.36 -5.43 -2.11
CA TYR A 48 -2.41 -6.29 -2.79
C TYR A 48 -1.41 -6.92 -1.81
N ILE A 49 -0.77 -6.12 -0.95
CA ILE A 49 0.15 -6.63 0.07
C ILE A 49 -0.55 -7.51 1.11
N SER A 50 -1.75 -7.13 1.55
CA SER A 50 -2.57 -7.96 2.43
C SER A 50 -2.87 -9.33 1.80
N ALA A 51 -3.24 -9.37 0.53
CA ALA A 51 -3.49 -10.62 -0.21
C ALA A 51 -2.21 -11.47 -0.37
N ARG A 52 -1.04 -10.83 -0.62
CA ARG A 52 0.25 -11.53 -0.66
C ARG A 52 0.59 -12.17 0.69
N MET A 53 0.36 -11.48 1.79
CA MET A 53 0.56 -12.01 3.15
C MET A 53 -0.39 -13.17 3.45
N GLN A 54 -1.67 -13.05 3.10
CA GLN A 54 -2.64 -14.13 3.27
C GLN A 54 -2.29 -15.36 2.43
N ARG A 55 -1.81 -15.14 1.20
CA ARG A 55 -1.32 -16.22 0.34
C ARG A 55 -0.10 -16.90 0.96
N ALA A 56 0.87 -16.15 1.47
CA ALA A 56 2.04 -16.71 2.17
C ALA A 56 1.62 -17.57 3.38
N ARG A 57 0.66 -17.09 4.16
CA ARG A 57 0.08 -17.87 5.27
C ARG A 57 -0.55 -19.18 4.79
N MET A 58 -1.32 -19.14 3.70
CA MET A 58 -1.97 -20.33 3.14
C MET A 58 -0.92 -21.31 2.60
N GLU A 59 0.11 -20.82 1.92
CA GLU A 59 1.25 -21.64 1.45
C GLU A 59 2.01 -22.27 2.60
N ALA A 60 2.23 -21.55 3.72
CA ALA A 60 2.89 -22.10 4.90
C ALA A 60 2.11 -23.29 5.49
N VAL A 61 0.80 -23.16 5.62
CA VAL A 61 -0.08 -24.25 6.11
C VAL A 61 -0.08 -25.43 5.14
N MET A 62 -0.26 -25.18 3.83
CA MET A 62 -0.32 -26.24 2.82
C MET A 62 0.99 -27.02 2.67
N ARG A 63 2.14 -26.34 2.85
CA ARG A 63 3.47 -26.95 2.71
C ARG A 63 4.04 -27.49 4.03
N SER A 64 3.32 -27.26 5.15
CA SER A 64 3.81 -27.59 6.50
C SER A 64 5.22 -27.00 6.78
N ALA A 65 5.53 -25.84 6.20
CA ALA A 65 6.81 -25.17 6.32
C ALA A 65 6.59 -23.65 6.42
N ALA A 66 7.49 -22.93 7.08
CA ALA A 66 7.32 -21.48 7.21
C ALA A 66 7.51 -20.76 5.85
N VAL A 67 6.72 -19.72 5.63
CA VAL A 67 6.85 -18.84 4.46
C VAL A 67 6.96 -17.40 4.96
N ALA A 68 7.91 -16.63 4.42
CA ALA A 68 8.11 -15.26 4.82
C ALA A 68 8.19 -14.30 3.62
N LEU A 69 7.67 -13.09 3.82
CA LEU A 69 7.96 -11.94 2.97
C LEU A 69 9.13 -11.17 3.60
N LYS A 70 10.25 -11.09 2.91
CA LYS A 70 11.40 -10.28 3.31
C LYS A 70 11.35 -8.94 2.60
N PHE A 71 11.32 -7.86 3.36
CA PHE A 71 11.40 -6.50 2.85
C PHE A 71 12.83 -6.00 2.93
N VAL A 72 13.30 -5.41 1.84
CA VAL A 72 14.68 -4.90 1.72
C VAL A 72 14.62 -3.50 1.14
N GLU A 73 15.33 -2.58 1.78
CA GLU A 73 15.52 -1.23 1.26
C GLU A 73 16.49 -1.27 0.08
N THR A 74 16.14 -0.58 -0.98
CA THR A 74 16.93 -0.43 -2.20
C THR A 74 17.04 1.06 -2.55
N PRO A 75 17.97 1.48 -3.42
CA PRO A 75 18.08 2.88 -3.82
C PRO A 75 16.77 3.48 -4.37
N ASP A 76 15.93 2.65 -4.96
CA ASP A 76 14.63 3.03 -5.54
C ASP A 76 13.45 2.79 -4.58
N GLY A 77 13.67 2.69 -3.28
CA GLY A 77 12.67 2.38 -2.25
C GLY A 77 12.70 0.92 -1.80
N TYR A 78 11.62 0.43 -1.20
CA TYR A 78 11.56 -0.94 -0.70
C TYR A 78 11.05 -1.93 -1.75
N SER A 79 11.68 -3.11 -1.77
CA SER A 79 11.17 -4.30 -2.47
C SER A 79 10.86 -5.42 -1.47
N TYR A 80 10.03 -6.38 -1.86
CA TYR A 80 9.82 -7.58 -1.07
C TYR A 80 10.00 -8.84 -1.92
N THR A 81 10.45 -9.91 -1.25
CA THR A 81 10.69 -11.23 -1.84
C THR A 81 10.08 -12.28 -0.93
N VAL A 82 9.48 -13.32 -1.51
CA VAL A 82 8.86 -14.42 -0.76
C VAL A 82 9.81 -15.59 -0.70
N TYR A 83 10.03 -16.10 0.52
CA TYR A 83 10.91 -17.25 0.81
C TYR A 83 10.17 -18.37 1.51
N LEU A 84 10.61 -19.59 1.26
CA LEU A 84 10.15 -20.82 1.90
C LEU A 84 11.29 -21.36 2.77
N ASP A 85 10.98 -21.70 3.99
CA ASP A 85 11.85 -22.43 4.92
C ASP A 85 12.29 -23.76 4.32
N GLY A 86 13.61 -23.98 4.24
CA GLY A 86 14.20 -25.16 3.62
C GLY A 86 14.55 -26.29 4.59
N ASN A 87 14.62 -26.02 5.89
CA ASN A 87 15.11 -26.97 6.89
C ASN A 87 14.19 -27.14 8.13
N GLY A 88 13.05 -26.42 8.17
CA GLY A 88 12.05 -26.55 9.23
C GLY A 88 12.31 -25.73 10.49
N ASN A 89 13.29 -24.80 10.46
CA ASN A 89 13.65 -23.95 11.61
C ASN A 89 13.10 -22.52 11.52
N GLY A 90 12.30 -22.24 10.49
CA GLY A 90 11.76 -20.93 10.12
C GLY A 90 12.66 -20.16 9.17
N VAL A 91 12.08 -19.21 8.42
CA VAL A 91 12.85 -18.40 7.44
C VAL A 91 13.78 -17.44 8.15
N ARG A 92 15.07 -17.46 7.82
CA ARG A 92 16.13 -16.65 8.44
C ARG A 92 16.99 -15.93 7.40
N SER A 93 17.44 -14.71 7.73
CA SER A 93 18.24 -13.91 6.80
C SER A 93 19.56 -14.58 6.39
N GLU A 94 20.21 -15.31 7.28
CA GLU A 94 21.45 -16.06 7.03
C GLU A 94 21.21 -17.25 6.08
N GLU A 95 20.08 -17.93 6.24
CA GLU A 95 19.70 -19.08 5.44
C GLU A 95 19.18 -18.69 4.05
N ILE A 96 18.60 -17.51 3.93
CA ILE A 96 18.33 -16.89 2.63
C ILE A 96 19.63 -16.64 1.87
N GLN A 97 20.67 -16.11 2.55
CA GLN A 97 21.97 -15.83 1.91
C GLN A 97 22.71 -17.10 1.52
N SER A 98 22.65 -18.14 2.35
CA SER A 98 23.26 -19.44 2.06
C SER A 98 22.46 -20.31 1.07
N GLY A 99 21.22 -19.89 0.72
CA GLY A 99 20.38 -20.62 -0.23
C GLY A 99 19.62 -21.81 0.38
N VAL A 100 19.67 -22.01 1.69
CA VAL A 100 18.87 -23.01 2.43
C VAL A 100 17.40 -22.64 2.32
N ASP A 101 17.05 -21.38 2.61
CA ASP A 101 15.71 -20.86 2.42
C ASP A 101 15.52 -20.43 0.98
N ARG A 102 14.60 -21.10 0.30
CA ARG A 102 14.41 -20.94 -1.15
C ARG A 102 13.48 -19.80 -1.48
N ARG A 103 13.86 -19.01 -2.47
CA ARG A 103 12.98 -17.97 -3.02
C ARG A 103 11.80 -18.61 -3.78
N LEU A 104 10.59 -18.23 -3.42
CA LEU A 104 9.36 -18.61 -4.12
C LEU A 104 8.96 -17.58 -5.17
N ASN A 105 9.07 -16.29 -4.84
CA ASN A 105 8.65 -15.21 -5.73
C ASN A 105 9.37 -13.90 -5.39
N GLY A 106 9.45 -12.98 -6.34
CA GLY A 106 10.04 -11.65 -6.22
C GLY A 106 11.47 -11.56 -6.77
N PRO A 107 12.18 -10.44 -6.59
CA PRO A 107 11.73 -9.24 -5.86
C PRO A 107 10.62 -8.47 -6.59
N GLU A 108 9.70 -7.89 -5.84
CA GLU A 108 8.61 -7.04 -6.34
C GLU A 108 8.62 -5.69 -5.62
N ARG A 109 8.26 -4.62 -6.33
CA ARG A 109 8.08 -3.27 -5.78
C ARG A 109 6.64 -2.82 -5.99
N LEU A 110 6.09 -2.05 -5.04
CA LEU A 110 4.71 -1.54 -5.15
C LEU A 110 4.52 -0.63 -6.36
N HIS A 111 5.50 0.20 -6.63
CA HIS A 111 5.45 1.18 -7.70
C HIS A 111 5.36 0.55 -9.11
N ASP A 112 5.83 -0.68 -9.29
CA ASP A 112 5.73 -1.39 -10.56
C ASP A 112 4.26 -1.75 -10.89
N HIS A 113 3.41 -1.88 -9.87
CA HIS A 113 1.99 -2.20 -10.01
C HIS A 113 1.06 -1.00 -9.76
N PHE A 114 1.49 -0.08 -8.89
CA PHE A 114 0.70 1.07 -8.45
C PHE A 114 1.52 2.36 -8.59
N ALA A 115 1.37 3.03 -9.72
CA ALA A 115 2.16 4.22 -10.04
C ALA A 115 2.06 5.30 -8.96
N GLY A 116 3.20 5.68 -8.37
CA GLY A 116 3.32 6.69 -7.34
C GLY A 116 3.00 6.21 -5.92
N VAL A 117 2.82 4.91 -5.72
CA VAL A 117 2.65 4.29 -4.40
C VAL A 117 3.95 3.58 -4.01
N GLU A 118 4.34 3.72 -2.76
CA GLU A 118 5.55 3.10 -2.22
C GLU A 118 5.35 2.62 -0.78
N PHE A 119 6.26 1.80 -0.28
CA PHE A 119 6.39 1.55 1.15
C PHE A 119 6.96 2.82 1.78
N GLY A 120 6.16 3.48 2.59
CA GLY A 120 6.51 4.76 3.18
C GLY A 120 5.56 5.16 4.29
N ALA A 121 6.04 5.98 5.21
CA ALA A 121 5.24 6.58 6.28
C ALA A 121 5.32 8.11 6.17
N LEU A 122 4.18 8.77 6.25
CA LEU A 122 4.13 10.22 6.38
C LEU A 122 4.72 10.65 7.73
N PRO A 123 5.39 11.81 7.80
CA PRO A 123 5.88 12.31 9.07
C PRO A 123 4.74 12.59 10.06
N GLY A 124 4.98 12.34 11.34
CA GLY A 124 4.02 12.68 12.39
C GLY A 124 2.84 11.71 12.55
N LEU A 125 2.88 10.54 11.91
CA LEU A 125 1.83 9.53 12.10
C LEU A 125 1.79 9.02 13.56
N PRO A 126 0.58 8.92 14.15
CA PRO A 126 0.43 8.29 15.46
C PRO A 126 0.64 6.77 15.37
N PRO A 127 0.92 6.10 16.50
CA PRO A 127 0.95 4.65 16.53
C PRO A 127 -0.41 4.06 16.14
N ILE A 128 -0.40 2.86 15.54
CA ILE A 128 -1.65 2.15 15.17
C ILE A 128 -2.31 1.56 16.41
N ASP A 129 -1.52 0.96 17.28
CA ASP A 129 -2.01 0.37 18.53
C ASP A 129 -1.85 1.38 19.67
N PRO A 130 -2.82 1.47 20.60
CA PRO A 130 -2.69 2.30 21.79
C PRO A 130 -1.43 1.91 22.60
N GLY A 131 -0.60 2.89 22.94
CA GLY A 131 0.67 2.66 23.63
C GLY A 131 1.80 2.11 22.76
N GLY A 132 1.58 1.95 21.46
CA GLY A 132 2.60 1.54 20.50
C GLY A 132 3.56 2.68 20.13
N THR A 133 4.51 2.37 19.26
CA THR A 133 5.49 3.35 18.76
C THR A 133 5.07 3.87 17.38
N SER A 134 5.20 5.17 17.16
CA SER A 134 5.04 5.79 15.84
C SER A 134 6.03 5.21 14.82
N PRO A 135 5.67 5.10 13.54
CA PRO A 135 6.57 4.50 12.53
C PRO A 135 7.88 5.25 12.34
N GLY A 136 7.89 6.57 12.56
CA GLY A 136 9.05 7.40 12.23
C GLY A 136 9.32 7.37 10.72
N ALA A 137 10.59 7.24 10.35
CA ALA A 137 11.03 7.14 8.97
C ALA A 137 10.99 5.69 8.41
N ASP A 138 10.90 4.67 9.28
CA ASP A 138 10.91 3.27 8.89
C ASP A 138 9.49 2.76 8.58
N PRO A 139 9.18 2.48 7.31
CA PRO A 139 7.86 1.99 6.91
C PRO A 139 7.66 0.49 7.16
N ILE A 140 8.72 -0.26 7.47
CA ILE A 140 8.68 -1.72 7.61
C ILE A 140 8.93 -2.11 9.08
N ARG A 141 7.90 -2.07 9.89
CA ARG A 141 7.95 -2.38 11.33
C ARG A 141 7.70 -3.88 11.59
N LEU A 142 8.62 -4.73 11.11
CA LEU A 142 8.58 -6.20 11.19
C LEU A 142 9.75 -6.77 12.04
N GLY A 143 10.20 -6.03 13.03
CA GLY A 143 11.41 -6.35 13.78
C GLY A 143 12.68 -6.04 12.99
N VAL A 144 13.82 -6.48 13.52
CA VAL A 144 15.15 -6.16 12.95
C VAL A 144 15.39 -6.85 11.59
N SER A 145 14.77 -8.01 11.37
CA SER A 145 14.99 -8.81 10.14
C SER A 145 14.20 -8.33 8.92
N GLY A 146 13.19 -7.47 9.10
CA GLY A 146 12.29 -7.07 8.02
C GLY A 146 11.47 -8.23 7.43
N LEU A 147 11.25 -9.30 8.21
CA LEU A 147 10.56 -10.52 7.80
C LEU A 147 9.14 -10.58 8.34
N ALA A 148 8.15 -10.69 7.45
CA ALA A 148 6.80 -11.12 7.79
C ALA A 148 6.70 -12.63 7.62
N THR A 149 6.95 -13.39 8.68
CA THR A 149 6.98 -14.85 8.67
C THR A 149 5.63 -15.42 9.09
N PHE A 150 5.15 -16.39 8.33
CA PHE A 150 3.96 -17.19 8.60
C PHE A 150 4.37 -18.64 8.83
N THR A 151 3.88 -19.25 9.90
CA THR A 151 4.23 -20.64 10.26
C THR A 151 3.23 -21.64 9.70
N ALA A 152 3.60 -22.91 9.70
CA ALA A 152 2.72 -24.03 9.35
C ALA A 152 1.45 -24.11 10.22
N LEU A 153 1.49 -23.59 11.44
CA LEU A 153 0.33 -23.52 12.34
C LEU A 153 -0.61 -22.35 12.05
N GLY A 154 -0.27 -21.50 11.06
CA GLY A 154 -1.05 -20.34 10.69
C GLY A 154 -0.84 -19.11 11.58
N THR A 155 0.10 -19.15 12.52
CA THR A 155 0.57 -17.97 13.27
C THR A 155 1.56 -17.17 12.43
N SER A 156 1.96 -15.98 12.89
CA SER A 156 2.93 -15.14 12.19
C SER A 156 3.78 -14.29 13.13
N SER A 157 4.80 -13.63 12.60
CA SER A 157 5.41 -12.50 13.28
C SER A 157 4.43 -11.32 13.33
N SER A 158 4.42 -10.58 14.46
CA SER A 158 3.66 -9.34 14.56
C SER A 158 4.41 -8.19 13.91
N GLY A 159 3.66 -7.26 13.30
CA GLY A 159 4.29 -6.08 12.74
C GLY A 159 3.36 -5.26 11.86
N THR A 160 3.91 -4.22 11.27
CA THR A 160 3.16 -3.29 10.42
C THR A 160 3.99 -2.88 9.22
N VAL A 161 3.36 -2.84 8.08
CA VAL A 161 3.94 -2.31 6.83
C VAL A 161 3.14 -1.07 6.44
N TYR A 162 3.82 0.06 6.28
CA TYR A 162 3.21 1.35 5.92
C TYR A 162 3.33 1.57 4.42
N ILE A 163 2.25 2.07 3.81
CA ILE A 163 2.12 2.30 2.38
C ILE A 163 1.58 3.71 2.19
N ARG A 164 2.30 4.51 1.42
CA ARG A 164 1.87 5.87 1.09
C ARG A 164 1.66 6.05 -0.40
N GLY A 165 0.70 6.91 -0.74
CA GLY A 165 0.52 7.43 -2.08
C GLY A 165 1.48 8.59 -2.36
N ARG A 166 1.34 9.17 -3.53
CA ARG A 166 2.15 10.33 -3.97
C ARG A 166 1.85 11.61 -3.17
N ARG A 167 0.63 11.72 -2.61
CA ARG A 167 0.16 12.90 -1.86
C ARG A 167 0.01 12.54 -0.37
N ASP A 168 -1.22 12.51 0.10
CA ASP A 168 -1.57 12.35 1.52
C ASP A 168 -2.22 11.01 1.83
N ALA A 169 -2.37 10.13 0.84
CA ALA A 169 -2.96 8.81 1.05
C ALA A 169 -1.99 7.93 1.86
N GLN A 170 -2.41 7.55 3.07
CA GLN A 170 -1.61 6.73 3.97
C GLN A 170 -2.40 5.52 4.43
N TYR A 171 -1.82 4.35 4.20
CA TYR A 171 -2.34 3.05 4.61
C TYR A 171 -1.30 2.30 5.43
N ALA A 172 -1.78 1.33 6.20
CA ALA A 172 -0.92 0.39 6.90
C ALA A 172 -1.54 -1.01 6.84
N VAL A 173 -0.69 -2.00 6.72
CA VAL A 173 -1.05 -3.41 6.77
C VAL A 173 -0.50 -3.97 8.08
N ARG A 174 -1.40 -4.21 9.05
CA ARG A 174 -1.07 -4.70 10.39
C ARG A 174 -1.20 -6.21 10.44
N ILE A 175 -0.17 -6.89 10.93
CA ILE A 175 -0.12 -8.34 11.11
C ILE A 175 -0.21 -8.64 12.61
N PHE A 176 -1.11 -9.55 12.99
CA PHE A 176 -1.31 -10.02 14.37
C PHE A 176 -0.68 -11.41 14.51
N GLY A 177 0.39 -11.50 15.30
CA GLY A 177 1.24 -12.70 15.41
C GLY A 177 0.50 -13.97 15.78
N ASP A 178 -0.28 -13.93 16.85
CA ASP A 178 -0.95 -15.12 17.40
C ASP A 178 -1.95 -15.79 16.44
N THR A 179 -2.57 -14.98 15.58
CA THR A 179 -3.62 -15.46 14.68
C THR A 179 -3.20 -15.46 13.21
N GLY A 180 -2.07 -14.85 12.87
CA GLY A 180 -1.67 -14.60 11.48
C GLY A 180 -2.66 -13.72 10.72
N LYS A 181 -3.57 -13.03 11.44
CA LYS A 181 -4.58 -12.16 10.83
C LYS A 181 -3.92 -10.89 10.30
N VAL A 182 -4.30 -10.50 9.11
CA VAL A 182 -3.84 -9.25 8.48
C VAL A 182 -5.01 -8.28 8.41
N ARG A 183 -4.80 -7.02 8.84
CA ARG A 183 -5.80 -5.95 8.79
C ARG A 183 -5.23 -4.75 8.06
N ILE A 184 -6.05 -4.18 7.20
CA ILE A 184 -5.73 -2.91 6.52
C ILE A 184 -6.29 -1.77 7.37
N MET A 185 -5.44 -0.76 7.61
CA MET A 185 -5.79 0.47 8.31
C MET A 185 -5.59 1.65 7.36
N ARG A 186 -6.48 2.63 7.40
CA ARG A 186 -6.35 3.90 6.70
C ARG A 186 -6.12 5.00 7.72
N PHE A 187 -5.19 5.88 7.45
CA PHE A 187 -5.03 7.10 8.24
C PHE A 187 -6.01 8.17 7.77
N GLU A 188 -6.76 8.74 8.71
CA GLU A 188 -7.68 9.83 8.47
C GLU A 188 -7.05 11.14 8.95
N PRO A 189 -6.46 11.98 8.04
CA PRO A 189 -5.70 13.17 8.46
C PRO A 189 -6.51 14.18 9.28
N ARG A 190 -7.82 14.32 8.96
CA ARG A 190 -8.71 15.25 9.67
C ARG A 190 -9.00 14.82 11.12
N ALA A 191 -9.05 13.51 11.36
CA ALA A 191 -9.31 12.94 12.68
C ALA A 191 -7.99 12.63 13.43
N GLY A 192 -6.84 12.63 12.75
CA GLY A 192 -5.55 12.27 13.32
C GLY A 192 -5.46 10.82 13.81
N GLN A 193 -6.26 9.91 13.26
CA GLN A 193 -6.36 8.54 13.75
C GLN A 193 -6.46 7.51 12.62
N TRP A 194 -6.19 6.23 13.00
CA TRP A 194 -6.30 5.09 12.10
C TRP A 194 -7.71 4.50 12.14
N SER A 195 -8.29 4.22 10.96
CA SER A 195 -9.57 3.52 10.81
C SER A 195 -9.36 2.19 10.07
N PRO A 196 -10.03 1.09 10.51
CA PRO A 196 -9.98 -0.17 9.78
C PRO A 196 -10.75 -0.08 8.44
N ARG A 197 -10.27 -0.83 7.45
CA ARG A 197 -10.88 -0.92 6.11
C ARG A 197 -11.23 -2.36 5.77
#